data_390907c29614280203b69baa5fff7e1d
#
_entry.id   390907c29614280203b69baa5fff7e1d
#
_cell.length_a   1.000
_cell.length_b   1.000
_cell.length_c   1.000
_cell.angle_alpha   90.00
_cell.angle_beta   90.00
_cell.angle_gamma   90.00
#
_symmetry.space_group_name_H-M   'P 1'
#
loop_
_entity.id
_entity.type
_entity.pdbx_description
1 polymer ?
#
loop_
_entity_poly.entity_id
_entity_poly.type
_entity_poly.pdbx_seq_one_letter_code
_entity_poly.pdbx_strand_id
1 'polypeptide(L)'
;FGFSASRTLSAAQALYDQHKVLTYPRTNSRYLSTDMIAQLKPTAAQVGAASPVYADAARYVIGLDKLPLGKVINDAKVTDHHAIIPTDGDHDLGALNRDESRIYDLVARRFLAVFHPPAKFENTVIETRCDGHLFRSRGKVMIEAGWRAVYGEEADDTRGPAKEDDEPEQKLPQMKDGEAVDCAEVEALAKRTKPPARFSEGTLLRAMETAGKLVDDDEAA
;
A
#
# COMPACT_ATOMS: atom_id res chain seq x y z
N PHE A 1 -4.97 11.01 -3.57
CA PHE A 1 -5.83 12.19 -3.37
C PHE A 1 -5.25 13.48 -4.00
N GLY A 2 -3.99 13.50 -4.40
CA GLY A 2 -3.36 14.70 -4.97
C GLY A 2 -3.22 15.86 -4.00
N PHE A 3 -3.17 15.60 -2.70
CA PHE A 3 -2.98 16.64 -1.68
C PHE A 3 -1.55 17.16 -1.70
N SER A 4 -1.38 18.46 -1.42
CA SER A 4 -0.07 19.02 -1.10
C SER A 4 0.44 18.50 0.25
N ALA A 5 1.75 18.58 0.50
CA ALA A 5 2.32 18.18 1.78
C ALA A 5 1.75 19.01 2.93
N SER A 6 1.59 20.31 2.72
CA SER A 6 0.98 21.24 3.70
C SER A 6 -0.46 20.84 4.04
N ARG A 7 -1.29 20.54 3.02
CA ARG A 7 -2.69 20.13 3.20
C ARG A 7 -2.78 18.78 3.95
N THR A 8 -1.92 17.83 3.59
CA THR A 8 -1.84 16.53 4.26
C THR A 8 -1.46 16.68 5.73
N LEU A 9 -0.42 17.49 6.01
CA LEU A 9 0.02 17.74 7.37
C LEU A 9 -1.05 18.47 8.20
N SER A 10 -1.74 19.45 7.63
CA SER A 10 -2.81 20.17 8.34
C SER A 10 -3.94 19.24 8.75
N ALA A 11 -4.39 18.34 7.86
CA ALA A 11 -5.41 17.36 8.19
C ALA A 11 -4.93 16.36 9.25
N ALA A 12 -3.71 15.84 9.12
CA ALA A 12 -3.14 14.94 10.11
C ALA A 12 -2.94 15.61 11.48
N GLN A 13 -2.55 16.89 11.50
CA GLN A 13 -2.41 17.68 12.73
C GLN A 13 -3.76 17.88 13.42
N ALA A 14 -4.83 18.17 12.68
CA ALA A 14 -6.18 18.28 13.24
C ALA A 14 -6.66 16.96 13.85
N LEU A 15 -6.41 15.83 13.16
CA LEU A 15 -6.72 14.48 13.67
C LEU A 15 -5.99 14.15 14.97
N TYR A 16 -4.78 14.66 15.15
CA TYR A 16 -4.02 14.52 16.39
C TYR A 16 -4.48 15.52 17.46
N ASP A 17 -4.48 16.84 17.16
CA ASP A 17 -4.67 17.88 18.15
C ASP A 17 -6.13 18.07 18.59
N GLN A 18 -7.06 18.05 17.63
CA GLN A 18 -8.47 18.37 17.86
C GLN A 18 -9.30 17.11 18.11
N HIS A 19 -9.19 16.12 17.20
CA HIS A 19 -10.00 14.91 17.25
C HIS A 19 -9.41 13.80 18.11
N LYS A 20 -8.10 13.83 18.40
CA LYS A 20 -7.36 12.83 19.20
C LYS A 20 -7.46 11.39 18.64
N VAL A 21 -7.74 11.22 17.36
CA VAL A 21 -7.95 9.91 16.71
C VAL A 21 -6.70 9.36 16.04
N LEU A 22 -5.65 10.16 15.86
CA LEU A 22 -4.33 9.72 15.38
C LEU A 22 -3.23 10.10 16.37
N THR A 23 -2.11 9.40 16.30
CA THR A 23 -0.88 9.74 17.01
C THR A 23 -0.15 10.89 16.31
N TYR A 24 0.92 11.40 16.94
CA TYR A 24 1.64 12.58 16.47
C TYR A 24 2.12 12.48 15.02
N PRO A 25 1.75 13.42 14.13
CA PRO A 25 1.94 13.25 12.68
C PRO A 25 3.34 13.62 12.17
N ARG A 26 4.16 14.30 12.96
CA ARG A 26 5.52 14.71 12.56
C ARG A 26 6.53 13.68 13.04
N THR A 27 6.66 12.60 12.32
CA THR A 27 7.61 11.51 12.58
C THR A 27 8.26 11.04 11.29
N ASN A 28 9.50 10.62 11.38
CA ASN A 28 10.22 9.92 10.32
C ASN A 28 10.16 8.40 10.48
N SER A 29 9.64 7.90 11.61
CA SER A 29 9.55 6.46 11.88
C SER A 29 8.38 5.82 11.12
N ARG A 30 8.61 4.61 10.66
CA ARG A 30 7.60 3.69 10.08
C ARG A 30 7.35 2.50 10.99
N TYR A 31 7.91 2.52 12.19
CA TYR A 31 7.88 1.42 13.15
C TYR A 31 7.23 1.87 14.46
N LEU A 32 6.76 0.89 15.20
CA LEU A 32 6.25 1.05 16.56
C LEU A 32 7.28 0.47 17.54
N SER A 33 7.23 0.88 18.78
CA SER A 33 8.06 0.38 19.87
C SER A 33 7.41 -0.81 20.58
N THR A 34 8.21 -1.57 21.30
CA THR A 34 7.76 -2.79 22.00
C THR A 34 6.70 -2.52 23.06
N ASP A 35 6.76 -1.39 23.74
CA ASP A 35 5.79 -0.96 24.78
C ASP A 35 4.37 -0.75 24.22
N MET A 36 4.24 -0.49 22.92
CA MET A 36 2.94 -0.28 22.25
C MET A 36 2.19 -1.58 21.95
N ILE A 37 2.82 -2.75 22.04
CA ILE A 37 2.22 -4.03 21.62
C ILE A 37 0.88 -4.29 22.32
N ALA A 38 0.77 -3.96 23.61
CA ALA A 38 -0.43 -4.18 24.39
C ALA A 38 -1.63 -3.35 23.90
N GLN A 39 -1.39 -2.20 23.25
CA GLN A 39 -2.42 -1.28 22.76
C GLN A 39 -2.93 -1.64 21.36
N LEU A 40 -2.20 -2.45 20.58
CA LEU A 40 -2.53 -2.69 19.16
C LEU A 40 -3.91 -3.31 18.94
N LYS A 41 -4.30 -4.31 19.75
CA LYS A 41 -5.64 -4.91 19.68
C LYS A 41 -6.75 -3.98 20.18
N PRO A 42 -6.60 -3.28 21.32
CA PRO A 42 -7.51 -2.20 21.71
C PRO A 42 -7.69 -1.15 20.63
N THR A 43 -6.62 -0.64 20.02
CA THR A 43 -6.69 0.31 18.89
C THR A 43 -7.47 -0.27 17.70
N ALA A 44 -7.20 -1.53 17.33
CA ALA A 44 -7.96 -2.18 16.26
C ALA A 44 -9.45 -2.30 16.58
N ALA A 45 -9.81 -2.53 17.84
CA ALA A 45 -11.20 -2.58 18.28
C ALA A 45 -11.89 -1.22 18.13
N GLN A 46 -11.23 -0.13 18.52
CA GLN A 46 -11.76 1.23 18.36
C GLN A 46 -11.95 1.62 16.89
N VAL A 47 -10.96 1.31 16.04
CA VAL A 47 -11.08 1.52 14.59
C VAL A 47 -12.27 0.75 14.01
N GLY A 48 -12.44 -0.52 14.41
CA GLY A 48 -13.55 -1.37 13.96
C GLY A 48 -14.93 -0.88 14.44
N ALA A 49 -15.00 -0.29 15.63
CA ALA A 49 -16.21 0.29 16.19
C ALA A 49 -16.59 1.62 15.51
N ALA A 50 -15.61 2.38 15.06
CA ALA A 50 -15.81 3.70 14.47
C ALA A 50 -16.57 3.68 13.14
N SER A 51 -16.45 2.60 12.34
CA SER A 51 -17.19 2.45 11.08
C SER A 51 -17.31 0.98 10.65
N PRO A 52 -18.47 0.58 10.09
CA PRO A 52 -18.67 -0.73 9.50
C PRO A 52 -17.64 -1.11 8.43
N VAL A 53 -17.08 -0.12 7.73
CA VAL A 53 -16.04 -0.29 6.70
C VAL A 53 -14.78 -0.98 7.24
N TYR A 54 -14.47 -0.78 8.51
CA TYR A 54 -13.27 -1.36 9.16
C TYR A 54 -13.58 -2.63 9.97
N ALA A 55 -14.87 -2.93 10.20
CA ALA A 55 -15.29 -3.91 11.20
C ALA A 55 -14.72 -5.31 10.95
N ASP A 56 -14.73 -5.81 9.71
CA ASP A 56 -14.25 -7.14 9.39
C ASP A 56 -12.72 -7.24 9.50
N ALA A 57 -12.00 -6.23 9.02
CA ALA A 57 -10.55 -6.16 9.13
C ALA A 57 -10.11 -6.06 10.60
N ALA A 58 -10.79 -5.27 11.40
CA ALA A 58 -10.52 -5.14 12.83
C ALA A 58 -10.82 -6.45 13.57
N ARG A 59 -11.94 -7.12 13.28
CA ARG A 59 -12.30 -8.41 13.86
C ARG A 59 -11.23 -9.47 13.58
N TYR A 60 -10.69 -9.48 12.35
CA TYR A 60 -9.58 -10.36 12.02
C TYR A 60 -8.37 -10.10 12.93
N VAL A 61 -7.93 -8.84 13.08
CA VAL A 61 -6.75 -8.48 13.91
C VAL A 61 -6.96 -8.84 15.38
N ILE A 62 -8.15 -8.58 15.92
CA ILE A 62 -8.50 -8.88 17.32
C ILE A 62 -8.47 -10.39 17.56
N GLY A 63 -8.97 -11.18 16.59
CA GLY A 63 -9.07 -12.63 16.66
C GLY A 63 -7.74 -13.39 16.53
N LEU A 64 -6.65 -12.72 16.13
CA LEU A 64 -5.34 -13.35 16.07
C LEU A 64 -4.84 -13.71 17.48
N ASP A 65 -4.42 -14.95 17.71
CA ASP A 65 -3.77 -15.34 18.96
C ASP A 65 -2.48 -14.54 19.17
N LYS A 66 -1.69 -14.40 18.11
CA LYS A 66 -0.42 -13.65 18.08
C LYS A 66 -0.35 -12.72 16.88
N LEU A 67 -0.08 -11.43 17.10
CA LEU A 67 0.11 -10.46 16.05
C LEU A 67 1.43 -10.71 15.28
N PRO A 68 1.46 -10.52 13.94
CA PRO A 68 2.67 -10.64 13.12
C PRO A 68 3.53 -9.37 13.24
N LEU A 69 4.28 -9.22 14.33
CA LEU A 69 4.98 -7.99 14.71
C LEU A 69 6.31 -7.75 13.98
N GLY A 70 6.91 -8.74 13.32
CA GLY A 70 8.28 -8.66 12.80
C GLY A 70 8.57 -7.53 11.79
N LYS A 71 7.54 -6.99 11.14
CA LYS A 71 7.64 -5.85 10.22
C LYS A 71 7.10 -4.55 10.79
N VAL A 72 6.57 -4.59 12.00
CA VAL A 72 5.85 -3.47 12.65
C VAL A 72 6.64 -2.92 13.82
N ILE A 73 7.23 -3.79 14.65
CA ILE A 73 7.98 -3.41 15.84
C ILE A 73 9.47 -3.35 15.54
N ASN A 74 10.09 -2.19 15.86
CA ASN A 74 11.53 -2.03 15.81
C ASN A 74 11.96 -0.82 16.64
N ASP A 75 12.32 -1.04 17.92
CA ASP A 75 12.72 0.02 18.86
C ASP A 75 13.92 0.82 18.34
N ALA A 76 14.88 0.19 17.67
CA ALA A 76 16.08 0.87 17.15
C ALA A 76 15.77 1.88 16.03
N LYS A 77 14.59 1.79 15.40
CA LYS A 77 14.11 2.69 14.33
C LYS A 77 13.00 3.64 14.79
N VAL A 78 12.72 3.66 16.08
CA VAL A 78 11.87 4.66 16.73
C VAL A 78 12.80 5.60 17.50
N THR A 79 12.88 6.85 17.06
CA THR A 79 13.69 7.89 17.74
C THR A 79 12.80 8.66 18.71
N ASP A 80 12.35 9.85 18.32
CA ASP A 80 11.52 10.70 19.17
C ASP A 80 10.05 10.29 19.15
N HIS A 81 9.57 9.83 17.98
CA HIS A 81 8.19 9.43 17.79
C HIS A 81 8.11 8.15 16.94
N HIS A 82 7.14 7.29 17.28
CA HIS A 82 6.80 6.10 16.52
C HIS A 82 5.99 6.44 15.25
N ALA A 83 5.67 5.44 14.43
CA ALA A 83 4.82 5.59 13.25
C ALA A 83 3.43 6.14 13.62
N ILE A 84 2.81 6.83 12.65
CA ILE A 84 1.45 7.34 12.79
C ILE A 84 0.47 6.17 12.76
N ILE A 85 -0.33 6.03 13.81
CA ILE A 85 -1.40 5.04 13.93
C ILE A 85 -2.66 5.67 14.53
N PRO A 86 -3.83 5.03 14.42
CA PRO A 86 -5.00 5.42 15.19
C PRO A 86 -4.73 5.27 16.70
N THR A 87 -5.44 6.03 17.51
CA THR A 87 -5.39 5.91 18.98
C THR A 87 -6.35 4.81 19.47
N ASP A 88 -6.30 4.50 20.74
CA ASP A 88 -7.22 3.58 21.43
C ASP A 88 -8.42 4.30 22.09
N GLY A 89 -8.55 5.61 21.85
CA GLY A 89 -9.69 6.41 22.30
C GLY A 89 -10.92 6.28 21.41
N ASP A 90 -11.98 6.99 21.76
CA ASP A 90 -13.19 7.04 20.93
C ASP A 90 -12.96 7.82 19.64
N HIS A 91 -13.47 7.28 18.53
CA HIS A 91 -13.33 7.87 17.21
C HIS A 91 -14.67 8.39 16.69
N ASP A 92 -14.95 9.68 16.87
CA ASP A 92 -16.10 10.34 16.25
C ASP A 92 -15.77 10.74 14.80
N LEU A 93 -16.02 9.83 13.85
CA LEU A 93 -15.76 10.09 12.43
C LEU A 93 -16.78 11.06 11.82
N GLY A 94 -17.92 11.29 12.48
CA GLY A 94 -18.94 12.25 12.03
C GLY A 94 -18.50 13.70 12.18
N ALA A 95 -17.56 13.98 13.09
CA ALA A 95 -16.99 15.31 13.30
C ALA A 95 -15.89 15.67 12.28
N LEU A 96 -15.37 14.71 11.51
CA LEU A 96 -14.27 14.91 10.58
C LEU A 96 -14.72 15.60 9.30
N ASN A 97 -13.95 16.58 8.85
CA ASN A 97 -14.13 17.12 7.50
C ASN A 97 -13.64 16.13 6.43
N ARG A 98 -13.87 16.47 5.16
CA ARG A 98 -13.54 15.60 4.02
C ARG A 98 -12.07 15.22 3.94
N ASP A 99 -11.16 16.14 4.23
CA ASP A 99 -9.71 15.90 4.14
C ASP A 99 -9.24 15.04 5.32
N GLU A 100 -9.72 15.36 6.50
CA GLU A 100 -9.47 14.60 7.73
C GLU A 100 -9.97 13.16 7.58
N SER A 101 -11.20 12.96 7.09
CA SER A 101 -11.76 11.62 6.84
C SER A 101 -10.88 10.81 5.89
N ARG A 102 -10.35 11.42 4.83
CA ARG A 102 -9.47 10.74 3.88
C ARG A 102 -8.12 10.34 4.49
N ILE A 103 -7.53 11.22 5.29
CA ILE A 103 -6.26 10.93 5.98
C ILE A 103 -6.48 9.87 7.06
N TYR A 104 -7.57 9.97 7.82
CA TYR A 104 -7.92 8.95 8.80
C TYR A 104 -8.11 7.58 8.14
N ASP A 105 -8.91 7.48 7.07
CA ASP A 105 -9.14 6.23 6.34
C ASP A 105 -7.83 5.60 5.84
N LEU A 106 -6.92 6.40 5.27
CA LEU A 106 -5.61 5.94 4.83
C LEU A 106 -4.81 5.30 5.98
N VAL A 107 -4.77 5.97 7.14
CA VAL A 107 -4.01 5.50 8.31
C VAL A 107 -4.69 4.28 8.95
N ALA A 108 -6.02 4.31 9.11
CA ALA A 108 -6.79 3.22 9.69
C ALA A 108 -6.68 1.92 8.88
N ARG A 109 -6.87 2.00 7.56
CA ARG A 109 -6.70 0.85 6.66
C ARG A 109 -5.27 0.35 6.69
N ARG A 110 -4.28 1.23 6.63
CA ARG A 110 -2.87 0.83 6.70
C ARG A 110 -2.53 0.14 8.02
N PHE A 111 -3.03 0.66 9.13
CA PHE A 111 -2.85 0.07 10.46
C PHE A 111 -3.43 -1.35 10.53
N LEU A 112 -4.65 -1.56 10.05
CA LEU A 112 -5.25 -2.90 10.03
C LEU A 112 -4.52 -3.84 9.05
N ALA A 113 -4.19 -3.35 7.86
CA ALA A 113 -3.59 -4.15 6.79
C ALA A 113 -2.21 -4.75 7.14
N VAL A 114 -1.41 -4.09 7.99
CA VAL A 114 -0.09 -4.61 8.36
C VAL A 114 -0.15 -5.90 9.19
N PHE A 115 -1.28 -6.22 9.79
CA PHE A 115 -1.51 -7.45 10.55
C PHE A 115 -2.16 -8.56 9.71
N HIS A 116 -2.55 -8.28 8.47
CA HIS A 116 -3.12 -9.27 7.55
C HIS A 116 -2.01 -10.03 6.81
N PRO A 117 -2.29 -11.25 6.35
CA PRO A 117 -1.34 -12.03 5.56
C PRO A 117 -1.01 -11.34 4.23
N PRO A 118 0.11 -11.69 3.58
CA PRO A 118 0.41 -11.19 2.25
C PRO A 118 -0.64 -11.64 1.23
N ALA A 119 -0.94 -10.78 0.25
CA ALA A 119 -1.72 -11.17 -0.92
C ALA A 119 -0.93 -12.19 -1.74
N LYS A 120 -1.61 -13.24 -2.23
CA LYS A 120 -1.01 -14.28 -3.07
C LYS A 120 -1.55 -14.21 -4.48
N PHE A 121 -0.64 -14.29 -5.44
CA PHE A 121 -0.95 -14.27 -6.86
C PHE A 121 -0.37 -15.51 -7.53
N GLU A 122 -1.12 -16.05 -8.47
CA GLU A 122 -0.62 -17.00 -9.45
C GLU A 122 -0.17 -16.22 -10.70
N ASN A 123 1.10 -16.39 -11.06
CA ASN A 123 1.65 -15.77 -12.25
C ASN A 123 1.89 -16.86 -13.29
N THR A 124 1.26 -16.73 -14.45
CA THR A 124 1.40 -17.66 -15.58
C THR A 124 2.17 -16.97 -16.70
N VAL A 125 3.19 -17.63 -17.22
CA VAL A 125 3.91 -17.17 -18.42
C VAL A 125 3.76 -18.25 -19.49
N ILE A 126 3.27 -17.84 -20.66
CA ILE A 126 3.18 -18.69 -21.85
C ILE A 126 4.12 -18.10 -22.91
N GLU A 127 5.03 -18.95 -23.39
CA GLU A 127 5.92 -18.59 -24.50
C GLU A 127 5.50 -19.40 -25.75
N THR A 128 5.11 -18.69 -26.80
CA THR A 128 4.75 -19.29 -28.08
C THR A 128 5.76 -18.91 -29.16
N ARG A 129 6.03 -19.83 -30.07
CA ARG A 129 6.90 -19.58 -31.23
C ARG A 129 6.07 -19.62 -32.51
N CYS A 130 6.21 -18.58 -33.33
CA CYS A 130 5.58 -18.48 -34.61
C CYS A 130 6.60 -17.95 -35.63
N ASP A 131 6.87 -18.68 -36.69
CA ASP A 131 7.81 -18.32 -37.75
C ASP A 131 9.19 -17.83 -37.22
N GLY A 132 9.74 -18.53 -36.23
CA GLY A 132 11.03 -18.19 -35.61
C GLY A 132 10.99 -17.07 -34.58
N HIS A 133 9.88 -16.37 -34.43
CA HIS A 133 9.68 -15.32 -33.42
C HIS A 133 9.11 -15.88 -32.13
N LEU A 134 9.59 -15.34 -31.02
CA LEU A 134 9.15 -15.68 -29.67
C LEU A 134 8.16 -14.63 -29.16
N PHE A 135 6.96 -15.07 -28.81
CA PHE A 135 5.92 -14.26 -28.16
C PHE A 135 5.78 -14.69 -26.72
N ARG A 136 5.66 -13.73 -25.81
CA ARG A 136 5.49 -13.99 -24.38
C ARG A 136 4.19 -13.36 -23.89
N SER A 137 3.29 -14.19 -23.41
CA SER A 137 2.06 -13.78 -22.74
C SER A 137 2.21 -13.98 -21.24
N ARG A 138 1.75 -13.02 -20.46
CA ARG A 138 1.81 -13.08 -19.00
C ARG A 138 0.41 -12.92 -18.45
N GLY A 139 0.08 -13.74 -17.48
CA GLY A 139 -1.17 -13.68 -16.73
C GLY A 139 -0.89 -13.59 -15.25
N LYS A 140 -1.78 -12.89 -14.54
CA LYS A 140 -1.71 -12.74 -13.10
C LYS A 140 -3.13 -12.85 -12.55
N VAL A 141 -3.33 -13.78 -11.61
CA VAL A 141 -4.61 -13.99 -10.95
C VAL A 141 -4.41 -13.91 -9.45
N MET A 142 -5.23 -13.15 -8.76
CA MET A 142 -5.20 -13.08 -7.30
C MET A 142 -5.87 -14.34 -6.72
N ILE A 143 -5.11 -15.13 -5.94
CA ILE A 143 -5.57 -16.34 -5.27
C ILE A 143 -6.07 -16.04 -3.87
N GLU A 144 -5.34 -15.21 -3.13
CA GLU A 144 -5.71 -14.80 -1.78
C GLU A 144 -5.53 -13.28 -1.67
N ALA A 145 -6.57 -12.56 -1.28
CA ALA A 145 -6.52 -11.11 -1.17
C ALA A 145 -5.56 -10.64 -0.05
N GLY A 146 -5.46 -11.39 1.05
CA GLY A 146 -4.62 -11.01 2.17
C GLY A 146 -4.91 -9.58 2.66
N TRP A 147 -3.87 -8.79 2.86
CA TRP A 147 -3.98 -7.38 3.29
C TRP A 147 -4.81 -6.50 2.32
N ARG A 148 -4.93 -6.88 1.05
CA ARG A 148 -5.73 -6.12 0.06
C ARG A 148 -7.22 -6.11 0.41
N ALA A 149 -7.72 -7.15 1.10
CA ALA A 149 -9.10 -7.21 1.55
C ALA A 149 -9.50 -6.02 2.44
N VAL A 150 -8.54 -5.42 3.17
CA VAL A 150 -8.77 -4.24 4.01
C VAL A 150 -9.13 -2.99 3.17
N TYR A 151 -8.64 -2.92 1.92
CA TYR A 151 -8.89 -1.81 1.02
C TYR A 151 -10.12 -2.03 0.12
N GLY A 152 -10.66 -3.26 0.06
CA GLY A 152 -11.79 -3.61 -0.80
C GLY A 152 -11.46 -3.44 -2.28
N GLU A 153 -12.46 -3.06 -3.07
CA GLU A 153 -12.31 -2.80 -4.52
C GLU A 153 -11.36 -1.62 -4.82
N GLU A 154 -11.21 -0.69 -3.88
CA GLU A 154 -10.29 0.46 -4.01
C GLU A 154 -8.80 0.06 -3.90
N ALA A 155 -8.49 -1.21 -3.67
CA ALA A 155 -7.11 -1.70 -3.55
C ALA A 155 -6.27 -1.44 -4.81
N ASP A 156 -6.88 -1.26 -5.97
CA ASP A 156 -6.19 -0.96 -7.22
C ASP A 156 -5.79 0.51 -7.34
N ASP A 157 -6.57 1.43 -6.78
CA ASP A 157 -6.29 2.88 -6.79
C ASP A 157 -5.15 3.29 -5.86
N THR A 158 -4.77 2.45 -4.90
CA THR A 158 -3.64 2.70 -3.98
C THR A 158 -2.28 2.39 -4.60
N ARG A 159 -2.23 1.80 -5.76
CA ARG A 159 -1.03 1.71 -6.58
C ARG A 159 -0.76 3.11 -7.13
N GLY A 160 0.46 3.59 -6.95
CA GLY A 160 0.95 4.75 -7.72
C GLY A 160 0.75 4.50 -9.23
N PRO A 161 1.05 5.49 -10.09
CA PRO A 161 0.88 5.33 -11.53
C PRO A 161 1.44 3.97 -11.96
N ALA A 162 0.60 3.17 -12.62
CA ALA A 162 0.97 1.85 -13.11
C ALA A 162 2.32 1.97 -13.84
N LYS A 163 3.29 1.19 -13.40
CA LYS A 163 4.55 1.08 -14.16
C LYS A 163 4.18 0.49 -15.51
N GLU A 164 4.86 0.91 -16.57
CA GLU A 164 4.63 0.36 -17.92
C GLU A 164 4.75 -1.19 -17.96
N ASP A 165 5.41 -1.78 -16.95
CA ASP A 165 5.56 -3.22 -16.75
C ASP A 165 4.49 -3.84 -15.83
N ASP A 166 3.54 -3.06 -15.28
CA ASP A 166 2.44 -3.61 -14.50
C ASP A 166 1.46 -4.32 -15.45
N GLU A 167 1.59 -5.63 -15.50
CA GLU A 167 0.76 -6.49 -16.31
C GLU A 167 -0.68 -6.47 -15.82
N PRO A 168 -1.66 -6.38 -16.74
CA PRO A 168 -3.06 -6.44 -16.36
C PRO A 168 -3.35 -7.76 -15.64
N GLU A 169 -4.20 -7.72 -14.61
CA GLU A 169 -4.71 -8.93 -13.99
C GLU A 169 -5.57 -9.67 -15.02
N GLN A 170 -5.00 -10.69 -15.65
CA GLN A 170 -5.68 -11.54 -16.62
C GLN A 170 -5.37 -13.00 -16.36
N LYS A 171 -6.38 -13.85 -16.58
CA LYS A 171 -6.23 -15.30 -16.54
C LYS A 171 -5.87 -15.79 -17.92
N LEU A 172 -4.73 -16.46 -18.05
CA LEU A 172 -4.37 -17.18 -19.26
C LEU A 172 -4.96 -18.62 -19.24
N PRO A 173 -5.22 -19.20 -20.42
CA PRO A 173 -5.63 -20.59 -20.53
C PRO A 173 -4.50 -21.50 -20.00
N GLN A 174 -4.89 -22.66 -19.49
CA GLN A 174 -3.92 -23.70 -19.18
C GLN A 174 -3.45 -24.34 -20.49
N MET A 175 -2.14 -24.38 -20.69
CA MET A 175 -1.50 -24.96 -21.87
C MET A 175 -0.45 -25.97 -21.45
N LYS A 176 -0.19 -26.95 -22.31
CA LYS A 176 0.87 -27.93 -22.12
C LYS A 176 2.10 -27.55 -22.93
N ASP A 177 3.26 -27.94 -22.43
CA ASP A 177 4.49 -27.78 -23.19
C ASP A 177 4.43 -28.55 -24.52
N GLY A 178 4.82 -27.88 -25.62
CA GLY A 178 4.73 -28.43 -26.97
C GLY A 178 3.33 -28.43 -27.59
N GLU A 179 2.32 -27.86 -26.94
CA GLU A 179 0.98 -27.73 -27.51
C GLU A 179 0.98 -26.81 -28.73
N ALA A 180 0.41 -27.28 -29.85
CA ALA A 180 0.26 -26.46 -31.04
C ALA A 180 -0.91 -25.49 -30.88
N VAL A 181 -0.68 -24.23 -31.28
CA VAL A 181 -1.69 -23.17 -31.29
C VAL A 181 -1.76 -22.50 -32.63
N ASP A 182 -2.95 -22.09 -33.04
CA ASP A 182 -3.17 -21.35 -34.26
C ASP A 182 -2.96 -19.85 -34.03
N CYS A 183 -2.15 -19.20 -34.85
CA CYS A 183 -1.96 -17.77 -34.80
C CYS A 183 -3.07 -17.10 -35.64
N ALA A 184 -4.05 -16.50 -34.97
CA ALA A 184 -5.17 -15.86 -35.65
C ALA A 184 -4.77 -14.51 -36.25
N GLU A 185 -3.98 -13.72 -35.54
CA GLU A 185 -3.57 -12.38 -35.98
C GLU A 185 -2.27 -11.96 -35.30
N VAL A 186 -1.43 -11.21 -36.00
CA VAL A 186 -0.24 -10.54 -35.44
C VAL A 186 -0.27 -9.08 -35.85
N GLU A 187 -0.23 -8.20 -34.86
CA GLU A 187 -0.21 -6.75 -35.03
C GLU A 187 1.13 -6.17 -34.59
N ALA A 188 1.76 -5.38 -35.45
CA ALA A 188 2.97 -4.63 -35.10
C ALA A 188 2.58 -3.24 -34.59
N LEU A 189 2.62 -3.06 -33.25
CA LEU A 189 2.31 -1.80 -32.59
C LEU A 189 3.54 -0.89 -32.50
N ALA A 190 3.57 0.21 -33.25
CA ALA A 190 4.59 1.24 -33.11
C ALA A 190 4.34 2.06 -31.83
N LYS A 191 5.17 1.90 -30.82
CA LYS A 191 5.10 2.65 -29.56
C LYS A 191 6.31 3.59 -29.44
N ARG A 192 6.14 4.67 -28.68
CA ARG A 192 7.22 5.58 -28.30
C ARG A 192 7.36 5.57 -26.79
N THR A 193 8.59 5.59 -26.29
CA THR A 193 8.86 5.81 -24.89
C THR A 193 8.34 7.17 -24.43
N LYS A 194 7.82 7.25 -23.22
CA LYS A 194 7.40 8.50 -22.62
C LYS A 194 8.50 8.99 -21.67
N PRO A 195 8.70 10.31 -21.55
CA PRO A 195 9.60 10.83 -20.54
C PRO A 195 9.10 10.49 -19.15
N PRO A 196 9.99 10.40 -18.13
CA PRO A 196 9.57 10.23 -16.74
C PRO A 196 8.54 11.28 -16.36
N ALA A 197 7.60 10.91 -15.49
CA ALA A 197 6.62 11.84 -14.95
C ALA A 197 7.32 12.97 -14.19
N ARG A 198 6.81 14.20 -14.28
CA ARG A 198 7.29 15.31 -13.47
C ARG A 198 7.09 15.02 -11.99
N PHE A 199 7.97 15.55 -11.14
CA PHE A 199 7.80 15.43 -9.70
C PHE A 199 6.48 16.08 -9.25
N SER A 200 5.72 15.33 -8.46
CA SER A 200 4.74 15.90 -7.54
C SER A 200 5.47 16.34 -6.26
N GLU A 201 4.83 17.15 -5.43
CA GLU A 201 5.39 17.57 -4.15
C GLU A 201 5.79 16.34 -3.28
N GLY A 202 4.94 15.33 -3.20
CA GLY A 202 5.24 14.10 -2.45
C GLY A 202 6.39 13.28 -3.04
N THR A 203 6.49 13.18 -4.38
CA THR A 203 7.60 12.44 -5.02
C THR A 203 8.91 13.23 -4.95
N LEU A 204 8.86 14.56 -4.95
CA LEU A 204 10.03 15.40 -4.75
C LEU A 204 10.58 15.27 -3.32
N LEU A 205 9.71 15.35 -2.30
CA LEU A 205 10.11 15.14 -0.91
C LEU A 205 10.75 13.77 -0.71
N ARG A 206 10.19 12.73 -1.32
CA ARG A 206 10.78 11.39 -1.27
C ARG A 206 12.12 11.31 -1.99
N ALA A 207 12.29 11.98 -3.12
CA ALA A 207 13.57 12.04 -3.82
C ALA A 207 14.64 12.76 -2.97
N MET A 208 14.25 13.84 -2.29
CA MET A 208 15.14 14.56 -1.36
C MET A 208 15.55 13.68 -0.16
N GLU A 209 14.60 12.93 0.42
CA GLU A 209 14.88 11.96 1.52
C GLU A 209 15.89 10.87 1.12
N THR A 210 15.93 10.52 -0.17
CA THR A 210 16.78 9.45 -0.72
C THR A 210 17.85 9.97 -1.69
N ALA A 211 18.21 11.25 -1.62
CA ALA A 211 19.08 11.93 -2.58
C ALA A 211 20.46 11.23 -2.77
N GLY A 212 21.06 10.73 -1.68
CA GLY A 212 22.31 9.97 -1.76
C GLY A 212 22.25 8.67 -2.57
N LYS A 213 21.04 8.19 -2.93
CA LYS A 213 20.88 7.04 -3.83
C LYS A 213 20.77 7.42 -5.30
N LEU A 214 20.64 8.71 -5.60
CA LEU A 214 20.49 9.25 -6.95
C LEU A 214 21.78 9.83 -7.50
N VAL A 215 22.83 9.87 -6.68
CA VAL A 215 24.15 10.41 -7.04
C VAL A 215 25.12 9.25 -7.06
N ASP A 216 25.67 8.94 -8.24
CA ASP A 216 26.67 7.88 -8.43
C ASP A 216 28.09 8.31 -7.97
N ASP A 217 28.21 9.44 -7.30
CA ASP A 217 29.49 10.05 -6.91
C ASP A 217 29.68 9.93 -5.39
N ASP A 218 30.61 9.05 -4.99
CA ASP A 218 30.97 8.81 -3.58
C ASP A 218 31.53 10.07 -2.86
N GLU A 219 31.88 11.15 -3.60
CA GLU A 219 32.34 12.41 -3.04
C GLU A 219 31.21 13.38 -2.67
N ALA A 220 29.96 13.08 -3.07
CA ALA A 220 28.80 13.97 -2.84
C ALA A 220 27.83 13.47 -1.76
N ALA A 221 28.18 12.40 -1.03
CA ALA A 221 27.35 11.80 0.03
C ALA A 221 27.75 12.25 1.43
#